data_cfa5c8141de7009cf0b7de2b387c72fa
#
_entry.id   cfa5c8141de7009cf0b7de2b387c72fa
#
_cell.length_a   1.000
_cell.length_b   1.000
_cell.length_c   1.000
_cell.angle_alpha   90.00
_cell.angle_beta   90.00
_cell.angle_gamma   90.00
#
_symmetry.space_group_name_H-M   'P 1'
#
loop_
_entity.id
_entity.type
_entity.pdbx_description
1 polymer ?
#
loop_
_entity_poly.entity_id
_entity_poly.type
_entity_poly.pdbx_seq_one_letter_code
_entity_poly.pdbx_strand_id
1 'polypeptide(L)'
;MIVSFYTGKTPDDRGRYLKDIQQWPDHRLESVHDFIQWMFPLREPSGVNPGAPLLDPATIAEFHVRPDLQENLRQSWLRMLRFYGFEAGPGPNWTVSPAANFTERSRNWLNPYNHNHLRITRIIKCLRALGLETEARSFFDALSAIYHSPKFAGDISPVTFEYWQSAVNDG
;
A
#
# COMPACT_ATOMS: atom_id res chain seq x y z
N MET A 1 -17.92 -5.45 6.12
CA MET A 1 -17.73 -4.32 5.19
C MET A 1 -16.46 -4.47 4.35
N ILE A 2 -15.30 -4.60 4.98
CA ILE A 2 -14.04 -4.81 4.23
C ILE A 2 -14.00 -6.16 3.54
N VAL A 3 -14.43 -7.23 4.19
CA VAL A 3 -14.45 -8.57 3.57
C VAL A 3 -15.35 -8.58 2.34
N SER A 4 -16.53 -7.99 2.42
CA SER A 4 -17.44 -7.90 1.26
C SER A 4 -16.84 -7.08 0.12
N PHE A 5 -16.14 -6.01 0.43
CA PHE A 5 -15.43 -5.20 -0.55
C PHE A 5 -14.31 -6.01 -1.21
N TYR A 6 -13.51 -6.71 -0.42
CA TYR A 6 -12.37 -7.50 -0.92
C TYR A 6 -12.76 -8.78 -1.65
N THR A 7 -13.99 -9.26 -1.45
CA THR A 7 -14.54 -10.39 -2.24
C THR A 7 -15.31 -9.94 -3.48
N GLY A 8 -15.43 -8.63 -3.69
CA GLY A 8 -16.15 -8.07 -4.84
C GLY A 8 -17.67 -8.11 -4.70
N LYS A 9 -18.20 -8.40 -3.52
CA LYS A 9 -19.65 -8.47 -3.30
C LYS A 9 -20.28 -7.10 -3.19
N THR A 10 -19.57 -6.14 -2.57
CA THR A 10 -20.09 -4.78 -2.37
C THR A 10 -19.04 -3.75 -2.76
N PRO A 11 -19.47 -2.58 -3.24
CA PRO A 11 -18.56 -1.48 -3.54
C PRO A 11 -18.15 -0.75 -2.26
N ASP A 12 -17.24 0.22 -2.42
CA ASP A 12 -16.95 1.19 -1.38
C ASP A 12 -18.10 2.19 -1.22
N ASP A 13 -17.93 3.19 -0.36
CA ASP A 13 -18.94 4.21 -0.08
C ASP A 13 -19.20 5.18 -1.24
N ARG A 14 -18.41 5.08 -2.32
CA ARG A 14 -18.60 5.86 -3.56
C ARG A 14 -19.06 4.99 -4.73
N GLY A 15 -19.47 3.75 -4.47
CA GLY A 15 -19.96 2.84 -5.49
C GLY A 15 -18.88 2.19 -6.36
N ARG A 16 -17.63 2.17 -5.90
CA ARG A 16 -16.50 1.64 -6.67
C ARG A 16 -16.13 0.25 -6.17
N TYR A 17 -16.02 -0.71 -7.08
CA TYR A 17 -15.60 -2.06 -6.74
C TYR A 17 -14.08 -2.18 -6.74
N LEU A 18 -13.56 -3.07 -5.90
CA LEU A 18 -12.11 -3.26 -5.75
C LEU A 18 -11.41 -3.49 -7.10
N LYS A 19 -11.96 -4.38 -7.93
CA LYS A 19 -11.36 -4.69 -9.24
C LYS A 19 -11.27 -3.49 -10.15
N ASP A 20 -12.23 -2.60 -10.10
CA ASP A 20 -12.21 -1.39 -10.91
C ASP A 20 -11.08 -0.46 -10.46
N ILE A 21 -10.93 -0.28 -9.15
CA ILE A 21 -9.85 0.54 -8.59
C ILE A 21 -8.48 -0.05 -8.95
N GLN A 22 -8.33 -1.37 -8.85
CA GLN A 22 -7.07 -2.05 -9.20
C GLN A 22 -6.71 -1.88 -10.68
N GLN A 23 -7.67 -1.53 -11.53
CA GLN A 23 -7.45 -1.29 -12.96
C GLN A 23 -7.39 0.18 -13.33
N TRP A 24 -7.50 1.10 -12.38
CA TRP A 24 -7.41 2.52 -12.66
C TRP A 24 -6.05 2.90 -13.25
N PRO A 25 -6.00 3.86 -14.16
CA PRO A 25 -4.73 4.42 -14.64
C PRO A 25 -4.04 5.21 -13.52
N ASP A 26 -2.73 5.38 -13.63
CA ASP A 26 -1.91 6.02 -12.61
C ASP A 26 -2.41 7.41 -12.23
N HIS A 27 -2.83 8.23 -13.21
CA HIS A 27 -3.28 9.59 -12.92
C HIS A 27 -4.53 9.61 -12.03
N ARG A 28 -5.38 8.58 -12.11
CA ARG A 28 -6.58 8.50 -11.28
C ARG A 28 -6.23 8.06 -9.86
N LEU A 29 -5.30 7.13 -9.72
CA LEU A 29 -4.79 6.75 -8.40
C LEU A 29 -4.14 7.94 -7.69
N GLU A 30 -3.50 8.83 -8.46
CA GLU A 30 -2.88 10.04 -7.90
C GLU A 30 -3.93 11.06 -7.47
N SER A 31 -4.93 11.32 -8.30
CA SER A 31 -5.88 12.42 -8.08
C SER A 31 -7.02 12.10 -7.12
N VAL A 32 -7.37 10.82 -6.93
CA VAL A 32 -8.45 10.42 -6.02
C VAL A 32 -7.85 10.08 -4.65
N HIS A 33 -8.40 10.65 -3.57
CA HIS A 33 -7.80 10.55 -2.25
C HIS A 33 -8.61 9.73 -1.23
N ASP A 34 -9.78 9.23 -1.61
CA ASP A 34 -10.70 8.54 -0.69
C ASP A 34 -10.86 7.04 -0.96
N PHE A 35 -10.02 6.46 -1.85
CA PHE A 35 -10.05 5.02 -2.12
C PHE A 35 -9.02 4.24 -1.29
N ILE A 36 -7.89 4.88 -0.95
CA ILE A 36 -6.74 4.18 -0.36
C ILE A 36 -7.07 3.59 1.00
N GLN A 37 -7.99 4.21 1.75
CA GLN A 37 -8.42 3.72 3.05
C GLN A 37 -9.28 2.46 2.93
N TRP A 38 -9.92 2.24 1.79
CA TRP A 38 -10.68 1.03 1.50
C TRP A 38 -9.77 -0.10 1.02
N MET A 39 -8.78 0.21 0.19
CA MET A 39 -7.82 -0.79 -0.31
C MET A 39 -6.85 -1.24 0.78
N PHE A 40 -6.44 -0.33 1.66
CA PHE A 40 -5.49 -0.61 2.73
C PHE A 40 -6.04 -0.10 4.06
N PRO A 41 -7.09 -0.74 4.58
CA PRO A 41 -7.72 -0.31 5.84
C PRO A 41 -6.79 -0.55 7.03
N LEU A 42 -6.96 0.27 8.07
CA LEU A 42 -6.20 0.19 9.31
C LEU A 42 -7.14 0.04 10.50
N ARG A 43 -6.58 -0.25 11.67
CA ARG A 43 -7.31 -0.28 12.94
C ARG A 43 -7.69 1.12 13.40
N GLU A 44 -6.83 2.11 13.15
CA GLU A 44 -7.04 3.49 13.57
C GLU A 44 -7.76 4.32 12.50
N PRO A 45 -8.57 5.31 12.91
CA PRO A 45 -9.27 6.18 11.97
C PRO A 45 -8.31 7.02 11.14
N SER A 46 -8.75 7.32 9.90
CA SER A 46 -8.04 8.25 9.03
C SER A 46 -8.47 9.68 9.32
N GLY A 47 -7.49 10.59 9.49
CA GLY A 47 -7.78 12.02 9.62
C GLY A 47 -8.27 12.65 8.32
N VAL A 48 -7.99 12.02 7.19
CA VAL A 48 -8.37 12.53 5.86
C VAL A 48 -9.73 11.98 5.43
N ASN A 49 -10.06 10.75 5.83
CA ASN A 49 -11.33 10.10 5.48
C ASN A 49 -11.89 9.40 6.72
N PRO A 50 -12.47 10.16 7.67
CA PRO A 50 -12.93 9.59 8.95
C PRO A 50 -14.09 8.61 8.80
N GLY A 51 -14.82 8.64 7.69
CA GLY A 51 -15.88 7.66 7.40
C GLY A 51 -15.42 6.35 6.81
N ALA A 52 -14.12 6.18 6.57
CA ALA A 52 -13.59 4.95 6.01
C ALA A 52 -13.72 3.78 7.01
N PRO A 53 -13.88 2.54 6.52
CA PRO A 53 -14.00 1.38 7.39
C PRO A 53 -12.71 1.11 8.14
N LEU A 54 -12.87 0.59 9.38
CA LEU A 54 -11.75 0.21 10.22
C LEU A 54 -11.62 -1.31 10.28
N LEU A 55 -10.39 -1.77 10.49
CA LEU A 55 -10.13 -3.19 10.73
C LEU A 55 -10.54 -3.54 12.16
N ASP A 56 -11.44 -4.50 12.31
CA ASP A 56 -11.75 -5.11 13.59
C ASP A 56 -11.06 -6.47 13.72
N PRO A 57 -10.99 -7.05 14.95
CA PRO A 57 -10.32 -8.35 15.15
C PRO A 57 -10.88 -9.47 14.28
N ALA A 58 -12.18 -9.50 14.03
CA ALA A 58 -12.81 -10.54 13.22
C ALA A 58 -12.39 -10.45 11.75
N THR A 59 -12.34 -9.25 11.19
CA THR A 59 -11.87 -9.02 9.82
C THR A 59 -10.41 -9.41 9.67
N ILE A 60 -9.56 -9.02 10.62
CA ILE A 60 -8.14 -9.39 10.64
C ILE A 60 -7.99 -10.91 10.63
N ALA A 61 -8.74 -11.60 11.50
CA ALA A 61 -8.70 -13.06 11.59
C ALA A 61 -9.12 -13.73 10.27
N GLU A 62 -10.13 -13.19 9.59
CA GLU A 62 -10.54 -13.72 8.29
C GLU A 62 -9.43 -13.60 7.24
N PHE A 63 -8.77 -12.45 7.16
CA PHE A 63 -7.66 -12.27 6.22
C PHE A 63 -6.51 -13.24 6.48
N HIS A 64 -6.23 -13.54 7.75
CA HIS A 64 -5.15 -14.45 8.10
C HIS A 64 -5.38 -15.89 7.66
N VAL A 65 -6.65 -16.32 7.50
CA VAL A 65 -6.99 -17.72 7.19
C VAL A 65 -7.58 -17.91 5.79
N ARG A 66 -7.83 -16.83 5.05
CA ARG A 66 -8.47 -16.91 3.72
C ARG A 66 -7.49 -16.55 2.60
N PRO A 67 -7.02 -17.56 1.82
CA PRO A 67 -6.10 -17.29 0.70
C PRO A 67 -6.69 -16.36 -0.37
N ASP A 68 -8.00 -16.38 -0.60
CA ASP A 68 -8.65 -15.50 -1.57
C ASP A 68 -8.54 -14.02 -1.17
N LEU A 69 -8.70 -13.71 0.11
CA LEU A 69 -8.54 -12.35 0.62
C LEU A 69 -7.08 -11.89 0.55
N GLN A 70 -6.16 -12.78 0.93
CA GLN A 70 -4.73 -12.48 0.84
C GLN A 70 -4.30 -12.22 -0.59
N GLU A 71 -4.78 -13.01 -1.54
CA GLU A 71 -4.44 -12.81 -2.95
C GLU A 71 -4.99 -11.48 -3.47
N ASN A 72 -6.23 -11.13 -3.13
CA ASN A 72 -6.82 -9.86 -3.55
C ASN A 72 -6.08 -8.66 -2.93
N LEU A 73 -5.65 -8.77 -1.68
CA LEU A 73 -4.82 -7.74 -1.03
C LEU A 73 -3.45 -7.64 -1.73
N ARG A 74 -2.87 -8.77 -2.10
CA ARG A 74 -1.60 -8.79 -2.85
C ARG A 74 -1.76 -8.09 -4.20
N GLN A 75 -2.88 -8.30 -4.90
CA GLN A 75 -3.15 -7.61 -6.14
C GLN A 75 -3.24 -6.09 -5.96
N SER A 76 -3.84 -5.63 -4.87
CA SER A 76 -3.85 -4.20 -4.53
C SER A 76 -2.43 -3.67 -4.31
N TRP A 77 -1.61 -4.43 -3.57
CA TRP A 77 -0.22 -4.08 -3.34
C TRP A 77 0.59 -4.03 -4.63
N LEU A 78 0.46 -5.05 -5.48
CA LEU A 78 1.17 -5.08 -6.76
C LEU A 78 0.77 -3.91 -7.65
N ARG A 79 -0.51 -3.50 -7.61
CA ARG A 79 -0.95 -2.31 -8.35
C ARG A 79 -0.26 -1.05 -7.86
N MET A 80 -0.14 -0.88 -6.54
CA MET A 80 0.54 0.28 -5.98
C MET A 80 2.05 0.25 -6.24
N LEU A 81 2.68 -0.92 -6.25
CA LEU A 81 4.08 -1.04 -6.66
C LEU A 81 4.27 -0.48 -8.07
N ARG A 82 3.43 -0.88 -9.02
CA ARG A 82 3.52 -0.35 -10.40
C ARG A 82 3.31 1.16 -10.44
N PHE A 83 2.39 1.67 -9.62
CA PHE A 83 2.15 3.11 -9.51
C PHE A 83 3.42 3.86 -9.08
N TYR A 84 4.19 3.29 -8.15
CA TYR A 84 5.44 3.89 -7.66
C TYR A 84 6.65 3.60 -8.56
N GLY A 85 6.53 2.70 -9.53
CA GLY A 85 7.63 2.35 -10.43
C GLY A 85 8.45 1.14 -9.98
N PHE A 86 7.88 0.31 -9.11
CA PHE A 86 8.50 -0.96 -8.66
C PHE A 86 7.88 -2.16 -9.35
N GLU A 87 8.59 -3.28 -9.30
CA GLU A 87 8.08 -4.59 -9.67
C GLU A 87 8.47 -5.61 -8.60
N ALA A 88 7.73 -6.71 -8.54
CA ALA A 88 8.00 -7.79 -7.59
C ALA A 88 8.37 -9.06 -8.34
N GLY A 89 9.39 -9.75 -7.85
CA GLY A 89 9.72 -11.11 -8.28
C GLY A 89 8.67 -12.10 -7.78
N PRO A 90 8.79 -13.39 -8.17
CA PRO A 90 7.80 -14.40 -7.81
C PRO A 90 7.77 -14.68 -6.30
N GLY A 91 6.61 -15.13 -5.82
CA GLY A 91 6.50 -15.64 -4.46
C GLY A 91 7.30 -16.92 -4.28
N PRO A 92 7.59 -17.30 -3.03
CA PRO A 92 7.14 -16.66 -1.80
C PRO A 92 7.94 -15.43 -1.35
N ASN A 93 9.07 -15.13 -1.97
CA ASN A 93 9.96 -14.05 -1.52
C ASN A 93 9.48 -12.66 -1.90
N TRP A 94 8.77 -12.53 -3.01
CA TRP A 94 8.20 -11.26 -3.48
C TRP A 94 9.23 -10.11 -3.50
N THR A 95 10.45 -10.37 -3.94
CA THR A 95 11.53 -9.37 -3.95
C THR A 95 11.12 -8.16 -4.79
N VAL A 96 11.12 -6.97 -4.17
CA VAL A 96 10.74 -5.71 -4.82
C VAL A 96 11.98 -5.00 -5.33
N SER A 97 11.92 -4.54 -6.57
CA SER A 97 13.01 -3.80 -7.20
C SER A 97 12.46 -2.72 -8.14
N PRO A 98 13.25 -1.68 -8.47
CA PRO A 98 12.83 -0.70 -9.45
C PRO A 98 12.52 -1.34 -10.80
N ALA A 99 11.37 -0.98 -11.37
CA ALA A 99 10.97 -1.40 -12.71
C ALA A 99 11.68 -0.56 -13.78
N ALA A 100 11.54 -0.97 -15.04
CA ALA A 100 12.16 -0.26 -16.17
C ALA A 100 11.75 1.23 -16.25
N ASN A 101 10.52 1.56 -15.83
CA ASN A 101 10.00 2.93 -15.83
C ASN A 101 10.16 3.65 -14.49
N PHE A 102 11.03 3.17 -13.59
CA PHE A 102 11.18 3.73 -12.26
C PHE A 102 11.56 5.22 -12.29
N THR A 103 12.45 5.61 -13.17
CA THR A 103 12.89 7.01 -13.28
C THR A 103 11.72 7.95 -13.57
N GLU A 104 10.82 7.54 -14.44
CA GLU A 104 9.62 8.33 -14.75
C GLU A 104 8.64 8.32 -13.59
N ARG A 105 8.30 7.14 -13.07
CA ARG A 105 7.29 7.00 -12.03
C ARG A 105 7.72 7.60 -10.69
N SER A 106 9.00 7.51 -10.37
CA SER A 106 9.51 8.04 -9.10
C SER A 106 9.36 9.55 -8.95
N ARG A 107 9.29 10.28 -10.06
CA ARG A 107 9.07 11.74 -10.02
C ARG A 107 7.75 12.11 -9.35
N ASN A 108 6.78 11.20 -9.38
CA ASN A 108 5.47 11.42 -8.78
C ASN A 108 5.50 11.39 -7.24
N TRP A 109 6.45 10.69 -6.63
CA TRP A 109 6.47 10.52 -5.18
C TRP A 109 7.82 10.77 -4.52
N LEU A 110 8.93 10.70 -5.26
CA LEU A 110 10.27 10.96 -4.74
C LEU A 110 10.56 12.47 -4.78
N ASN A 111 9.91 13.19 -3.91
CA ASN A 111 10.13 14.62 -3.66
C ASN A 111 9.70 14.92 -2.23
N PRO A 112 10.25 15.97 -1.58
CA PRO A 112 9.98 16.25 -0.18
C PRO A 112 8.50 16.47 0.12
N TYR A 113 8.03 15.93 1.26
CA TYR A 113 6.67 16.14 1.79
C TYR A 113 5.54 15.68 0.87
N ASN A 114 5.79 14.65 0.06
CA ASN A 114 4.78 14.13 -0.87
C ASN A 114 3.72 13.33 -0.10
N HIS A 115 2.44 13.53 -0.45
CA HIS A 115 1.32 12.80 0.18
C HIS A 115 1.39 11.30 -0.02
N ASN A 116 2.07 10.81 -1.04
CA ASN A 116 2.28 9.38 -1.24
C ASN A 116 3.12 8.74 -0.14
N HIS A 117 3.93 9.52 0.58
CA HIS A 117 4.69 8.99 1.72
C HIS A 117 3.76 8.49 2.83
N LEU A 118 2.64 9.17 3.08
CA LEU A 118 1.62 8.70 4.02
C LEU A 118 0.88 7.47 3.51
N ARG A 119 0.61 7.41 2.21
CA ARG A 119 0.01 6.23 1.59
C ARG A 119 0.91 5.00 1.74
N ILE A 120 2.21 5.16 1.56
CA ILE A 120 3.19 4.08 1.73
C ILE A 120 3.17 3.56 3.17
N THR A 121 3.15 4.43 4.16
CA THR A 121 3.01 4.04 5.56
C THR A 121 1.77 3.17 5.76
N ARG A 122 0.63 3.61 5.23
CA ARG A 122 -0.64 2.89 5.33
C ARG A 122 -0.56 1.51 4.68
N ILE A 123 0.03 1.43 3.49
CA ILE A 123 0.18 0.16 2.78
C ILE A 123 0.98 -0.84 3.62
N ILE A 124 2.13 -0.43 4.15
CA ILE A 124 2.99 -1.31 4.96
C ILE A 124 2.24 -1.80 6.20
N LYS A 125 1.58 -0.89 6.92
CA LYS A 125 0.80 -1.25 8.13
C LYS A 125 -0.31 -2.24 7.81
N CYS A 126 -1.05 -2.00 6.73
CA CYS A 126 -2.15 -2.86 6.33
C CYS A 126 -1.68 -4.27 5.96
N LEU A 127 -0.63 -4.37 5.16
CA LEU A 127 -0.05 -5.66 4.77
C LEU A 127 0.33 -6.48 6.00
N ARG A 128 0.98 -5.86 6.98
CA ARG A 128 1.36 -6.54 8.21
C ARG A 128 0.15 -6.96 9.04
N ALA A 129 -0.80 -6.06 9.21
CA ALA A 129 -1.99 -6.35 10.01
C ALA A 129 -2.78 -7.52 9.43
N LEU A 130 -2.79 -7.67 8.12
CA LEU A 130 -3.60 -8.67 7.41
C LEU A 130 -2.84 -9.92 6.99
N GLY A 131 -1.61 -10.10 7.48
CA GLY A 131 -0.86 -11.35 7.32
C GLY A 131 0.10 -11.43 6.14
N LEU A 132 0.31 -10.33 5.40
CA LEU A 132 1.26 -10.29 4.30
C LEU A 132 2.59 -9.65 4.74
N GLU A 133 3.24 -10.28 5.72
CA GLU A 133 4.48 -9.74 6.30
C GLU A 133 5.66 -9.78 5.34
N THR A 134 5.78 -10.82 4.53
CA THR A 134 6.85 -10.93 3.54
C THR A 134 6.76 -9.81 2.51
N GLU A 135 5.56 -9.53 2.04
CA GLU A 135 5.30 -8.44 1.11
C GLU A 135 5.64 -7.08 1.72
N ALA A 136 5.21 -6.86 2.97
CA ALA A 136 5.53 -5.61 3.69
C ALA A 136 7.04 -5.44 3.84
N ARG A 137 7.75 -6.48 4.22
CA ARG A 137 9.22 -6.45 4.39
C ARG A 137 9.93 -6.19 3.07
N SER A 138 9.53 -6.89 2.00
CA SER A 138 10.12 -6.71 0.68
C SER A 138 9.92 -5.29 0.15
N PHE A 139 8.75 -4.72 0.39
CA PHE A 139 8.47 -3.34 0.02
C PHE A 139 9.34 -2.37 0.81
N PHE A 140 9.40 -2.54 2.14
CA PHE A 140 10.25 -1.70 2.98
C PHE A 140 11.72 -1.79 2.59
N ASP A 141 12.24 -2.97 2.29
CA ASP A 141 13.64 -3.15 1.90
C ASP A 141 13.96 -2.36 0.62
N ALA A 142 13.06 -2.37 -0.35
CA ALA A 142 13.23 -1.57 -1.57
C ALA A 142 13.20 -0.07 -1.27
N LEU A 143 12.28 0.38 -0.42
CA LEU A 143 12.19 1.78 0.01
C LEU A 143 13.45 2.21 0.78
N SER A 144 13.96 1.34 1.63
CA SER A 144 15.19 1.57 2.39
C SER A 144 16.39 1.76 1.47
N ALA A 145 16.49 0.92 0.43
CA ALA A 145 17.54 1.06 -0.57
C ALA A 145 17.49 2.42 -1.29
N ILE A 146 16.28 2.89 -1.61
CA ILE A 146 16.09 4.22 -2.21
C ILE A 146 16.48 5.32 -1.23
N TYR A 147 16.04 5.22 0.03
CA TYR A 147 16.32 6.23 1.05
C TYR A 147 17.83 6.40 1.28
N HIS A 148 18.57 5.31 1.29
CA HIS A 148 20.01 5.33 1.54
C HIS A 148 20.84 5.63 0.28
N SER A 149 20.23 5.70 -0.89
CA SER A 149 20.93 6.02 -2.13
C SER A 149 21.27 7.49 -2.20
N PRO A 150 22.53 7.85 -2.47
CA PRO A 150 22.92 9.26 -2.65
C PRO A 150 22.16 9.97 -3.78
N LYS A 151 21.71 9.21 -4.77
CA LYS A 151 20.94 9.73 -5.91
C LYS A 151 19.64 10.40 -5.49
N PHE A 152 19.03 9.94 -4.40
CA PHE A 152 17.74 10.41 -3.92
C PHE A 152 17.84 11.13 -2.56
N ALA A 153 19.03 11.60 -2.21
CA ALA A 153 19.25 12.28 -0.93
C ALA A 153 18.31 13.47 -0.78
N GLY A 154 17.59 13.52 0.36
CA GLY A 154 16.66 14.61 0.67
C GLY A 154 15.25 14.44 0.11
N ASP A 155 15.01 13.47 -0.78
CA ASP A 155 13.68 13.26 -1.35
C ASP A 155 12.71 12.60 -0.36
N ILE A 156 13.25 11.89 0.61
CA ILE A 156 12.48 11.26 1.70
C ILE A 156 13.06 11.80 3.00
N SER A 157 12.21 12.39 3.85
CA SER A 157 12.68 12.92 5.13
C SER A 157 13.04 11.78 6.10
N PRO A 158 13.97 12.02 7.05
CA PRO A 158 14.24 11.02 8.10
C PRO A 158 13.01 10.65 8.91
N VAL A 159 12.12 11.60 9.18
CA VAL A 159 10.85 11.34 9.89
C VAL A 159 9.95 10.40 9.10
N THR A 160 9.83 10.62 7.79
CA THR A 160 9.06 9.72 6.91
C THR A 160 9.64 8.31 6.94
N PHE A 161 10.96 8.19 6.83
CA PHE A 161 11.61 6.88 6.87
C PHE A 161 11.39 6.18 8.20
N GLU A 162 11.40 6.89 9.32
CA GLU A 162 11.07 6.35 10.64
C GLU A 162 9.65 5.80 10.69
N TYR A 163 8.68 6.50 10.09
CA TYR A 163 7.30 5.99 10.00
C TYR A 163 7.24 4.67 9.23
N TRP A 164 7.95 4.56 8.11
CA TRP A 164 7.99 3.32 7.34
C TRP A 164 8.66 2.19 8.12
N GLN A 165 9.74 2.50 8.82
CA GLN A 165 10.47 1.53 9.64
C GLN A 165 9.60 1.04 10.82
N SER A 166 8.91 1.93 11.49
CA SER A 166 7.96 1.56 12.56
C SER A 166 6.80 0.73 11.99
N ALA A 167 6.28 1.10 10.83
CA ALA A 167 5.19 0.38 10.20
C ALA A 167 5.56 -1.09 9.91
N VAL A 168 6.78 -1.36 9.46
CA VAL A 168 7.22 -2.72 9.15
C VAL A 168 7.67 -3.50 10.38
N ASN A 169 8.08 -2.84 11.46
CA ASN A 169 8.58 -3.51 12.67
C ASN A 169 7.55 -3.62 13.79
N ASP A 170 6.75 -2.57 13.99
CA ASP A 170 5.88 -2.43 15.17
C ASP A 170 4.40 -2.56 14.84
N GLY A 171 4.08 -2.54 13.55
CA GLY A 171 2.70 -2.64 13.06
C GLY A 171 1.96 -3.86 13.53
#